data_60f0313ef004dcded08316aa65282095
#
_entry.id   60f0313ef004dcded08316aa65282095
#
_cell.length_a   1.000
_cell.length_b   1.000
_cell.length_c   1.000
_cell.angle_alpha   90.00
_cell.angle_beta   90.00
_cell.angle_gamma   90.00
#
_symmetry.space_group_name_H-M   'P 1'
#
loop_
_entity.id
_entity.type
_entity.pdbx_description
1 polymer ?
#
loop_
_entity_poly.entity_id
_entity_poly.type
_entity_poly.pdbx_seq_one_letter_code
_entity_poly.pdbx_strand_id
1 'polypeptide(L)'
;MLGGVLIVCHANLCRSPMAEYVARELLTRQLGGEASAVPVASAGTHAVPGYPMHPHAARLTAERGTDPEAFRSRPLHAEQLRTAGLILTATRAQRTTCVSLAPSALHRTFTLRQFARLATAAAEQGVVEQCWAAPDGRRDPVRRLDAAVAAASRARAGLQPPVRPEDDDLTDPVGLPIAEFRHCVREIERALRPTVGLIAVSG
;
A
#
# COMPACT_ATOMS: atom_id res chain seq x y z
N MET A 1 15.17 -7.22 9.43
CA MET A 1 13.76 -7.33 9.84
C MET A 1 12.91 -7.00 8.62
N LEU A 2 11.95 -7.85 8.28
CA LEU A 2 10.91 -7.49 7.32
C LEU A 2 10.07 -6.41 7.99
N GLY A 3 9.96 -5.22 7.39
CA GLY A 3 9.26 -4.13 8.03
C GLY A 3 8.71 -3.11 7.04
N GLY A 4 7.50 -2.62 7.31
CA GLY A 4 6.89 -1.54 6.59
C GLY A 4 6.18 -1.91 5.28
N VAL A 5 5.63 -0.88 4.65
CA VAL A 5 4.84 -0.98 3.43
C VAL A 5 5.60 -0.35 2.27
N LEU A 6 5.76 -1.09 1.18
CA LEU A 6 6.31 -0.58 -0.09
C LEU A 6 5.18 -0.44 -1.11
N ILE A 7 5.01 0.77 -1.66
CA ILE A 7 3.99 1.05 -2.67
C ILE A 7 4.64 1.26 -4.03
N VAL A 8 4.18 0.53 -5.05
CA VAL A 8 4.85 0.49 -6.36
C VAL A 8 3.88 0.90 -7.47
N CYS A 9 4.37 1.79 -8.35
CA CYS A 9 3.71 2.09 -9.62
C CYS A 9 4.72 2.05 -10.79
N HIS A 10 4.43 2.68 -11.91
CA HIS A 10 5.34 2.70 -13.06
C HIS A 10 6.53 3.64 -12.83
N ALA A 11 6.29 4.94 -12.84
CA ALA A 11 7.34 5.97 -12.82
C ALA A 11 7.64 6.54 -11.42
N ASN A 12 6.88 6.18 -10.37
CA ASN A 12 6.98 6.75 -9.04
C ASN A 12 6.81 8.29 -9.01
N LEU A 13 5.89 8.82 -9.85
CA LEU A 13 5.62 10.27 -9.92
C LEU A 13 4.21 10.65 -9.48
N CYS A 14 3.23 9.73 -9.57
CA CYS A 14 1.82 10.01 -9.27
C CYS A 14 1.24 9.01 -8.27
N ARG A 15 0.82 7.82 -8.72
CA ARG A 15 0.04 6.85 -7.93
C ARG A 15 0.73 6.42 -6.65
N SER A 16 1.95 5.90 -6.74
CA SER A 16 2.66 5.38 -5.55
C SER A 16 3.10 6.47 -4.58
N PRO A 17 3.57 7.68 -5.00
CA PRO A 17 3.84 8.74 -4.03
C PRO A 17 2.56 9.26 -3.36
N MET A 18 1.47 9.51 -4.10
CA MET A 18 0.20 9.89 -3.46
C MET A 18 -0.25 8.84 -2.44
N ALA A 19 -0.13 7.55 -2.77
CA ALA A 19 -0.47 6.47 -1.85
C ALA A 19 0.47 6.38 -0.63
N GLU A 20 1.76 6.67 -0.79
CA GLU A 20 2.73 6.75 0.31
C GLU A 20 2.30 7.81 1.34
N TYR A 21 1.96 9.02 0.88
CA TYR A 21 1.56 10.11 1.77
C TYR A 21 0.19 9.84 2.42
N VAL A 22 -0.79 9.33 1.66
CA VAL A 22 -2.09 8.93 2.22
C VAL A 22 -1.94 7.82 3.26
N ALA A 23 -1.10 6.82 3.00
CA ALA A 23 -0.87 5.73 3.96
C ALA A 23 -0.23 6.23 5.25
N ARG A 24 0.79 7.11 5.15
CA ARG A 24 1.43 7.74 6.31
C ARG A 24 0.42 8.55 7.14
N GLU A 25 -0.42 9.36 6.48
CA GLU A 25 -1.47 10.13 7.13
C GLU A 25 -2.45 9.21 7.88
N LEU A 26 -2.95 8.17 7.23
CA LEU A 26 -3.90 7.23 7.84
C LEU A 26 -3.28 6.47 9.03
N LEU A 27 -2.04 6.00 8.88
CA LEU A 27 -1.31 5.34 9.98
C LEU A 27 -1.10 6.28 11.17
N THR A 28 -0.68 7.52 10.92
CA THR A 28 -0.49 8.52 11.99
C THR A 28 -1.80 8.81 12.72
N ARG A 29 -2.91 8.92 12.00
CA ARG A 29 -4.24 9.15 12.60
C ARG A 29 -4.68 7.98 13.48
N GLN A 30 -4.36 6.75 13.12
CA GLN A 30 -4.84 5.55 13.82
C GLN A 30 -3.88 5.04 14.89
N LEU A 31 -2.58 5.17 14.68
CA LEU A 31 -1.53 4.63 15.58
C LEU A 31 -0.84 5.72 16.40
N GLY A 32 -1.06 7.00 16.08
CA GLY A 32 -0.38 8.09 16.77
C GLY A 32 1.14 7.93 16.71
N GLY A 33 1.80 7.95 17.88
CA GLY A 33 3.26 7.81 17.99
C GLY A 33 3.82 6.47 17.51
N GLU A 34 3.00 5.40 17.46
CA GLU A 34 3.43 4.08 16.99
C GLU A 34 3.51 3.99 15.46
N ALA A 35 3.00 4.97 14.72
CA ALA A 35 3.00 4.95 13.25
C ALA A 35 4.42 4.85 12.65
N SER A 36 5.43 5.37 13.36
CA SER A 36 6.84 5.30 12.95
C SER A 36 7.40 3.87 12.90
N ALA A 37 6.78 2.93 13.61
CA ALA A 37 7.18 1.53 13.59
C ALA A 37 6.78 0.81 12.28
N VAL A 38 5.84 1.39 11.51
CA VAL A 38 5.43 0.88 10.19
C VAL A 38 5.84 1.89 9.11
N PRO A 39 7.11 1.92 8.71
CA PRO A 39 7.57 2.83 7.67
C PRO A 39 6.87 2.55 6.35
N VAL A 40 6.50 3.62 5.64
CA VAL A 40 5.91 3.56 4.30
C VAL A 40 6.86 4.22 3.32
N ALA A 41 7.13 3.52 2.22
CA ALA A 41 7.93 4.03 1.12
C ALA A 41 7.28 3.72 -0.22
N SER A 42 7.73 4.40 -1.28
CA SER A 42 7.30 4.08 -2.63
C SER A 42 8.46 3.96 -3.61
N ALA A 43 8.24 3.23 -4.71
CA ALA A 43 9.19 3.04 -5.79
C ALA A 43 8.45 2.89 -7.14
N GLY A 44 9.19 2.92 -8.24
CA GLY A 44 8.64 2.71 -9.58
C GLY A 44 9.40 1.64 -10.34
N THR A 45 8.66 0.78 -11.06
CA THR A 45 9.25 -0.26 -11.91
C THR A 45 10.12 0.29 -13.04
N HIS A 46 9.83 1.54 -13.48
CA HIS A 46 10.54 2.27 -14.52
C HIS A 46 10.81 3.72 -14.08
N ALA A 47 11.04 3.94 -12.79
CA ALA A 47 11.34 5.27 -12.29
C ALA A 47 12.75 5.71 -12.68
N VAL A 48 12.85 6.94 -13.16
CA VAL A 48 14.13 7.66 -13.24
C VAL A 48 14.37 8.32 -11.86
N PRO A 49 15.53 8.13 -11.23
CA PRO A 49 15.76 8.63 -9.87
C PRO A 49 15.80 10.16 -9.81
N GLY A 50 15.34 10.72 -8.68
CA GLY A 50 15.56 12.12 -8.35
C GLY A 50 14.52 13.11 -8.89
N TYR A 51 13.50 12.68 -9.62
CA TYR A 51 12.44 13.57 -10.09
C TYR A 51 11.45 13.92 -8.97
N PRO A 52 10.93 15.16 -8.95
CA PRO A 52 9.85 15.53 -8.03
C PRO A 52 8.55 14.83 -8.40
N MET A 53 7.56 14.90 -7.50
CA MET A 53 6.20 14.47 -7.82
C MET A 53 5.66 15.20 -9.06
N HIS A 54 4.77 14.53 -9.81
CA HIS A 54 3.98 15.21 -10.83
C HIS A 54 3.24 16.42 -10.22
N PRO A 55 3.17 17.60 -10.88
CA PRO A 55 2.61 18.81 -10.29
C PRO A 55 1.20 18.65 -9.70
N HIS A 56 0.30 17.92 -10.37
CA HIS A 56 -1.04 17.64 -9.85
C HIS A 56 -1.00 16.72 -8.62
N ALA A 57 -0.10 15.73 -8.58
CA ALA A 57 0.06 14.86 -7.42
C ALA A 57 0.62 15.63 -6.23
N ALA A 58 1.64 16.46 -6.44
CA ALA A 58 2.22 17.33 -5.42
C ALA A 58 1.18 18.29 -4.83
N ARG A 59 0.40 18.96 -5.69
CA ARG A 59 -0.69 19.85 -5.25
C ARG A 59 -1.69 19.11 -4.36
N LEU A 60 -2.18 17.95 -4.77
CA LEU A 60 -3.15 17.18 -3.98
C LEU A 60 -2.57 16.65 -2.67
N THR A 61 -1.28 16.36 -2.63
CA THR A 61 -0.56 15.99 -1.42
C THR A 61 -0.46 17.17 -0.47
N ALA A 62 -0.13 18.38 -0.97
CA ALA A 62 -0.08 19.60 -0.20
C ALA A 62 -1.49 20.03 0.33
N GLU A 63 -2.55 19.86 -0.47
CA GLU A 63 -3.94 20.10 -0.04
C GLU A 63 -4.35 19.23 1.17
N ARG A 64 -3.61 18.11 1.44
CA ARG A 64 -3.80 17.24 2.62
C ARG A 64 -2.92 17.62 3.83
N GLY A 65 -2.21 18.74 3.74
CA GLY A 65 -1.37 19.24 4.84
C GLY A 65 -0.01 18.56 4.97
N THR A 66 0.46 17.89 3.91
CA THR A 66 1.78 17.27 3.87
C THR A 66 2.68 17.96 2.85
N ASP A 67 3.98 18.04 3.14
CA ASP A 67 4.96 18.68 2.25
C ASP A 67 5.50 17.68 1.21
N PRO A 68 5.20 17.86 -0.10
CA PRO A 68 5.72 17.02 -1.18
C PRO A 68 7.12 17.45 -1.67
N GLU A 69 7.66 18.59 -1.24
CA GLU A 69 8.89 19.20 -1.78
C GLU A 69 10.13 18.31 -1.61
N ALA A 70 10.20 17.55 -0.51
CA ALA A 70 11.28 16.62 -0.24
C ALA A 70 11.19 15.31 -1.03
N PHE A 71 10.05 15.05 -1.70
CA PHE A 71 9.88 13.80 -2.44
C PHE A 71 10.79 13.75 -3.67
N ARG A 72 11.44 12.61 -3.86
CA ARG A 72 12.19 12.27 -5.07
C ARG A 72 11.83 10.86 -5.51
N SER A 73 11.62 10.68 -6.81
CA SER A 73 11.32 9.37 -7.40
C SER A 73 12.47 8.39 -7.22
N ARG A 74 12.12 7.13 -6.98
CA ARG A 74 13.05 6.05 -6.64
C ARG A 74 12.80 4.83 -7.53
N PRO A 75 13.84 4.30 -8.20
CA PRO A 75 13.74 3.03 -8.90
C PRO A 75 13.43 1.88 -7.92
N LEU A 76 12.71 0.89 -8.42
CA LEU A 76 12.44 -0.34 -7.69
C LEU A 76 13.68 -1.26 -7.74
N HIS A 77 14.12 -1.74 -6.59
CA HIS A 77 15.19 -2.71 -6.46
C HIS A 77 14.71 -3.98 -5.74
N ALA A 78 15.31 -5.13 -6.08
CA ALA A 78 14.96 -6.41 -5.49
C ALA A 78 15.08 -6.43 -3.95
N GLU A 79 16.04 -5.69 -3.41
CA GLU A 79 16.26 -5.61 -1.96
C GLU A 79 15.08 -4.96 -1.24
N GLN A 80 14.48 -3.90 -1.81
CA GLN A 80 13.28 -3.28 -1.26
C GLN A 80 12.12 -4.28 -1.17
N LEU A 81 11.97 -5.14 -2.20
CA LEU A 81 10.95 -6.19 -2.22
C LEU A 81 11.23 -7.28 -1.19
N ARG A 82 12.52 -7.63 -0.97
CA ARG A 82 12.88 -8.66 0.01
C ARG A 82 12.64 -8.21 1.45
N THR A 83 12.82 -6.92 1.72
CA THR A 83 12.76 -6.33 3.07
C THR A 83 11.39 -5.76 3.45
N ALA A 84 10.51 -5.47 2.49
CA ALA A 84 9.16 -4.99 2.76
C ALA A 84 8.29 -6.07 3.42
N GLY A 85 7.52 -5.70 4.44
CA GLY A 85 6.51 -6.56 5.07
C GLY A 85 5.25 -6.71 4.21
N LEU A 86 4.85 -5.63 3.53
CA LEU A 86 3.74 -5.60 2.59
C LEU A 86 4.13 -4.81 1.34
N ILE A 87 3.82 -5.36 0.16
CA ILE A 87 4.04 -4.70 -1.13
C ILE A 87 2.69 -4.48 -1.79
N LEU A 88 2.38 -3.20 -2.07
CA LEU A 88 1.14 -2.78 -2.71
C LEU A 88 1.45 -2.14 -4.06
N THR A 89 0.96 -2.71 -5.13
CA THR A 89 1.19 -2.21 -6.48
C THR A 89 -0.04 -1.47 -7.02
N ALA A 90 0.16 -0.50 -7.89
CA ALA A 90 -0.96 0.21 -8.52
C ALA A 90 -1.71 -0.68 -9.53
N THR A 91 -1.02 -1.63 -10.18
CA THR A 91 -1.63 -2.54 -11.16
C THR A 91 -1.09 -3.96 -11.05
N ARG A 92 -1.81 -4.90 -11.65
CA ARG A 92 -1.40 -6.31 -11.79
C ARG A 92 -0.09 -6.46 -12.58
N ALA A 93 0.12 -5.63 -13.61
CA ALA A 93 1.36 -5.62 -14.38
C ALA A 93 2.57 -5.32 -13.48
N GLN A 94 2.48 -4.28 -12.62
CA GLN A 94 3.54 -3.98 -11.67
C GLN A 94 3.70 -5.08 -10.62
N ARG A 95 2.60 -5.72 -10.18
CA ARG A 95 2.67 -6.88 -9.30
C ARG A 95 3.48 -8.02 -9.93
N THR A 96 3.22 -8.33 -11.19
CA THR A 96 3.99 -9.34 -11.94
C THR A 96 5.47 -8.98 -11.99
N THR A 97 5.80 -7.72 -12.29
CA THR A 97 7.19 -7.24 -12.28
C THR A 97 7.84 -7.41 -10.90
N CYS A 98 7.15 -7.04 -9.81
CA CYS A 98 7.67 -7.21 -8.44
C CYS A 98 7.96 -8.68 -8.11
N VAL A 99 7.02 -9.58 -8.44
CA VAL A 99 7.16 -11.01 -8.18
C VAL A 99 8.28 -11.63 -9.02
N SER A 100 8.41 -11.22 -10.29
CA SER A 100 9.52 -11.67 -11.14
C SER A 100 10.88 -11.21 -10.61
N LEU A 101 10.97 -10.00 -10.07
CA LEU A 101 12.20 -9.44 -9.50
C LEU A 101 12.56 -10.04 -8.13
N ALA A 102 11.57 -10.44 -7.34
CA ALA A 102 11.75 -11.06 -6.04
C ALA A 102 10.66 -12.13 -5.77
N PRO A 103 10.82 -13.38 -6.27
CA PRO A 103 9.82 -14.45 -6.12
C PRO A 103 9.45 -14.76 -4.67
N SER A 104 10.38 -14.60 -3.73
CA SER A 104 10.17 -14.78 -2.30
C SER A 104 9.14 -13.81 -1.69
N ALA A 105 8.81 -12.72 -2.41
CA ALA A 105 7.83 -11.72 -1.97
C ALA A 105 6.39 -12.01 -2.44
N LEU A 106 6.14 -13.11 -3.19
CA LEU A 106 4.85 -13.42 -3.79
C LEU A 106 3.68 -13.36 -2.81
N HIS A 107 3.83 -13.94 -1.62
CA HIS A 107 2.76 -14.06 -0.62
C HIS A 107 2.38 -12.74 0.06
N ARG A 108 3.25 -11.71 -0.02
CA ARG A 108 3.04 -10.37 0.54
C ARG A 108 2.95 -9.28 -0.51
N THR A 109 2.78 -9.65 -1.80
CA THR A 109 2.64 -8.72 -2.92
C THR A 109 1.23 -8.78 -3.50
N PHE A 110 0.55 -7.65 -3.48
CA PHE A 110 -0.84 -7.50 -3.92
C PHE A 110 -0.99 -6.20 -4.72
N THR A 111 -2.06 -6.05 -5.48
CA THR A 111 -2.46 -4.71 -5.88
C THR A 111 -3.15 -4.00 -4.71
N LEU A 112 -3.18 -2.67 -4.70
CA LEU A 112 -3.87 -1.86 -3.69
C LEU A 112 -5.34 -2.29 -3.53
N ARG A 113 -6.05 -2.43 -4.65
CA ARG A 113 -7.47 -2.82 -4.64
C ARG A 113 -7.67 -4.28 -4.23
N GLN A 114 -6.80 -5.19 -4.69
CA GLN A 114 -6.85 -6.58 -4.26
C GLN A 114 -6.67 -6.70 -2.75
N PHE A 115 -5.66 -6.04 -2.18
CA PHE A 115 -5.41 -6.10 -0.74
C PHE A 115 -6.58 -5.52 0.05
N ALA A 116 -7.18 -4.41 -0.41
CA ALA A 116 -8.35 -3.82 0.23
C ALA A 116 -9.52 -4.80 0.34
N ARG A 117 -9.85 -5.52 -0.75
CA ARG A 117 -10.91 -6.54 -0.74
C ARG A 117 -10.61 -7.69 0.22
N LEU A 118 -9.36 -8.17 0.21
CA LEU A 118 -8.92 -9.24 1.11
C LEU A 118 -8.91 -8.78 2.57
N ALA A 119 -8.50 -7.54 2.84
CA ALA A 119 -8.51 -6.95 4.17
C ALA A 119 -9.93 -6.82 4.72
N THR A 120 -10.87 -6.36 3.90
CA THR A 120 -12.28 -6.27 4.29
C THR A 120 -12.84 -7.66 4.60
N ALA A 121 -12.64 -8.64 3.73
CA ALA A 121 -13.11 -10.01 3.96
C ALA A 121 -12.48 -10.65 5.21
N ALA A 122 -11.20 -10.41 5.46
CA ALA A 122 -10.52 -10.92 6.65
C ALA A 122 -11.07 -10.30 7.94
N ALA A 123 -11.43 -9.02 7.92
CA ALA A 123 -12.07 -8.36 9.07
C ALA A 123 -13.48 -8.91 9.31
N GLU A 124 -14.30 -9.06 8.28
CA GLU A 124 -15.65 -9.61 8.37
C GLU A 124 -15.68 -11.07 8.89
N GLN A 125 -14.64 -11.84 8.59
CA GLN A 125 -14.52 -13.25 9.03
C GLN A 125 -13.89 -13.39 10.42
N GLY A 126 -13.53 -12.31 11.11
CA GLY A 126 -12.84 -12.36 12.40
C GLY A 126 -11.47 -13.04 12.37
N VAL A 127 -10.88 -13.20 11.16
CA VAL A 127 -9.57 -13.88 11.00
C VAL A 127 -8.44 -13.06 11.60
N VAL A 128 -8.63 -11.76 11.72
CA VAL A 128 -7.64 -10.82 12.25
C VAL A 128 -7.44 -11.01 13.74
N GLU A 129 -8.53 -11.16 14.52
CA GLU A 129 -8.46 -11.39 15.95
C GLU A 129 -7.77 -12.71 16.29
N GLN A 130 -7.95 -13.73 15.46
CA GLN A 130 -7.26 -15.02 15.62
C GLN A 130 -5.75 -14.91 15.38
N CYS A 131 -5.32 -13.99 14.52
CA CYS A 131 -3.90 -13.74 14.27
C CYS A 131 -3.24 -12.92 15.39
N TRP A 132 -4.04 -12.18 16.17
CA TRP A 132 -3.58 -11.37 17.31
C TRP A 132 -3.65 -12.10 18.65
N ALA A 133 -4.07 -13.35 18.67
CA ALA A 133 -4.26 -14.11 19.91
C ALA A 133 -2.98 -14.34 20.73
N ALA A 134 -1.79 -14.08 20.18
CA ALA A 134 -0.55 -14.08 20.95
C ALA A 134 -0.47 -12.83 21.84
N PRO A 135 -0.16 -12.99 23.16
CA PRO A 135 -0.14 -11.87 24.11
C PRO A 135 0.74 -10.69 23.70
N ASP A 136 1.84 -10.95 23.00
CA ASP A 136 2.79 -9.93 22.52
C ASP A 136 2.43 -9.34 21.14
N GLY A 137 1.53 -9.98 20.40
CA GLY A 137 1.20 -9.58 19.02
C GLY A 137 0.37 -8.30 18.92
N ARG A 138 -0.39 -7.96 19.97
CA ARG A 138 -1.28 -6.80 19.99
C ARG A 138 -0.57 -5.46 20.13
N ARG A 139 0.64 -5.43 20.70
CA ARG A 139 1.36 -4.18 21.02
C ARG A 139 2.35 -3.74 19.96
N ASP A 140 2.78 -4.63 19.06
CA ASP A 140 3.79 -4.34 18.05
C ASP A 140 3.14 -4.11 16.67
N PRO A 141 3.15 -2.86 16.13
CA PRO A 141 2.59 -2.56 14.83
C PRO A 141 3.17 -3.38 13.67
N VAL A 142 4.43 -3.80 13.75
CA VAL A 142 5.07 -4.64 12.72
C VAL A 142 4.47 -6.04 12.73
N ARG A 143 4.27 -6.63 13.90
CA ARG A 143 3.59 -7.93 14.03
C ARG A 143 2.13 -7.87 13.58
N ARG A 144 1.46 -6.74 13.80
CA ARG A 144 0.10 -6.50 13.29
C ARG A 144 0.08 -6.45 11.75
N LEU A 145 1.10 -5.82 11.15
CA LEU A 145 1.26 -5.83 9.68
C LEU A 145 1.46 -7.26 9.16
N ASP A 146 2.33 -8.06 9.77
CA ASP A 146 2.54 -9.46 9.38
C ASP A 146 1.26 -10.30 9.53
N ALA A 147 0.51 -10.10 10.62
CA ALA A 147 -0.78 -10.75 10.83
C ALA A 147 -1.83 -10.34 9.78
N ALA A 148 -1.88 -9.05 9.40
CA ALA A 148 -2.76 -8.54 8.36
C ALA A 148 -2.43 -9.18 6.99
N VAL A 149 -1.15 -9.30 6.64
CA VAL A 149 -0.69 -9.98 5.41
C VAL A 149 -1.07 -11.46 5.43
N ALA A 150 -0.87 -12.14 6.54
CA ALA A 150 -1.23 -13.55 6.69
C ALA A 150 -2.76 -13.75 6.61
N ALA A 151 -3.56 -12.88 7.21
CA ALA A 151 -5.02 -12.91 7.13
C ALA A 151 -5.51 -12.69 5.70
N ALA A 152 -4.99 -11.66 5.00
CA ALA A 152 -5.31 -11.39 3.60
C ALA A 152 -4.91 -12.55 2.68
N SER A 153 -3.76 -13.19 2.92
CA SER A 153 -3.32 -14.35 2.15
C SER A 153 -4.25 -15.55 2.34
N ARG A 154 -4.76 -15.78 3.55
CA ARG A 154 -5.76 -16.83 3.82
C ARG A 154 -7.10 -16.51 3.17
N ALA A 155 -7.59 -15.29 3.28
CA ALA A 155 -8.84 -14.86 2.67
C ALA A 155 -8.83 -14.99 1.13
N ARG A 156 -7.65 -14.98 0.50
CA ARG A 156 -7.51 -15.16 -0.95
C ARG A 156 -8.06 -16.50 -1.44
N ALA A 157 -7.97 -17.56 -0.66
CA ALA A 157 -8.45 -18.89 -1.05
C ALA A 157 -10.00 -18.98 -1.12
N GLY A 158 -10.69 -18.17 -0.33
CA GLY A 158 -12.17 -18.17 -0.25
C GLY A 158 -12.85 -17.02 -0.97
N LEU A 159 -12.11 -15.99 -1.38
CA LEU A 159 -12.68 -14.83 -2.04
C LEU A 159 -12.59 -14.95 -3.57
N GLN A 160 -13.74 -14.85 -4.24
CA GLN A 160 -13.77 -14.85 -5.69
C GLN A 160 -13.00 -13.62 -6.25
N PRO A 161 -12.22 -13.79 -7.33
CA PRO A 161 -11.61 -12.68 -8.02
C PRO A 161 -12.69 -11.74 -8.58
N PRO A 162 -12.36 -10.47 -8.86
CA PRO A 162 -13.29 -9.56 -9.51
C PRO A 162 -13.69 -10.10 -10.88
N VAL A 163 -14.91 -9.77 -11.32
CA VAL A 163 -15.45 -10.21 -12.63
C VAL A 163 -14.52 -9.80 -13.76
N ARG A 164 -14.02 -8.58 -13.70
CA ARG A 164 -12.99 -8.08 -14.62
C ARG A 164 -11.68 -7.98 -13.85
N PRO A 165 -10.64 -8.70 -14.29
CA PRO A 165 -9.34 -8.66 -13.60
C PRO A 165 -8.76 -7.24 -13.47
N GLU A 166 -9.05 -6.33 -14.39
CA GLU A 166 -8.62 -4.92 -14.38
C GLU A 166 -9.28 -4.09 -13.27
N ASP A 167 -10.34 -4.59 -12.63
CA ASP A 167 -10.94 -3.93 -11.48
C ASP A 167 -9.97 -3.89 -10.27
N ASP A 168 -8.91 -4.69 -10.30
CA ASP A 168 -7.80 -4.62 -9.34
C ASP A 168 -6.73 -3.56 -9.69
N ASP A 169 -6.84 -2.89 -10.84
CA ASP A 169 -5.88 -1.89 -11.29
C ASP A 169 -6.35 -0.46 -10.97
N LEU A 170 -5.44 0.40 -10.53
CA LEU A 170 -5.66 1.84 -10.45
C LEU A 170 -5.36 2.49 -11.79
N THR A 171 -6.30 3.27 -12.30
CA THR A 171 -6.11 4.05 -13.53
C THR A 171 -4.93 5.02 -13.38
N ASP A 172 -4.14 5.16 -14.46
CA ASP A 172 -3.04 6.12 -14.49
C ASP A 172 -3.58 7.51 -14.83
N PRO A 173 -3.45 8.52 -13.94
CA PRO A 173 -3.94 9.87 -14.22
C PRO A 173 -2.97 10.71 -15.05
N VAL A 174 -1.78 10.20 -15.40
CA VAL A 174 -0.78 10.97 -16.17
C VAL A 174 -1.34 11.40 -17.53
N GLY A 175 -1.16 12.69 -17.86
CA GLY A 175 -1.70 13.27 -19.08
C GLY A 175 -3.19 13.66 -19.00
N LEU A 176 -3.85 13.40 -17.88
CA LEU A 176 -5.27 13.73 -17.67
C LEU A 176 -5.43 14.99 -16.78
N PRO A 177 -6.61 15.63 -16.77
CA PRO A 177 -6.90 16.76 -15.91
C PRO A 177 -6.77 16.43 -14.41
N ILE A 178 -6.59 17.44 -13.57
CA ILE A 178 -6.46 17.29 -12.11
C ILE A 178 -7.65 16.56 -11.46
N ALA A 179 -8.82 16.61 -12.10
CA ALA A 179 -10.01 15.87 -11.63
C ALA A 179 -9.77 14.36 -11.56
N GLU A 180 -9.01 13.81 -12.51
CA GLU A 180 -8.64 12.39 -12.55
C GLU A 180 -7.59 12.04 -11.48
N PHE A 181 -6.67 12.96 -11.18
CA PHE A 181 -5.78 12.81 -10.03
C PHE A 181 -6.57 12.80 -8.71
N ARG A 182 -7.57 13.68 -8.56
CA ARG A 182 -8.48 13.66 -7.40
C ARG A 182 -9.26 12.36 -7.30
N HIS A 183 -9.73 11.83 -8.44
CA HIS A 183 -10.39 10.53 -8.48
C HIS A 183 -9.42 9.43 -8.01
N CYS A 184 -8.20 9.39 -8.55
CA CYS A 184 -7.17 8.44 -8.18
C CYS A 184 -6.83 8.50 -6.67
N VAL A 185 -6.69 9.71 -6.09
CA VAL A 185 -6.45 9.86 -4.63
C VAL A 185 -7.60 9.26 -3.82
N ARG A 186 -8.85 9.50 -4.20
CA ARG A 186 -10.00 8.89 -3.51
C ARG A 186 -10.00 7.37 -3.59
N GLU A 187 -9.65 6.81 -4.74
CA GLU A 187 -9.54 5.34 -4.91
C GLU A 187 -8.39 4.76 -4.06
N ILE A 188 -7.25 5.45 -4.02
CA ILE A 188 -6.12 5.10 -3.15
C ILE A 188 -6.55 5.12 -1.68
N GLU A 189 -7.22 6.17 -1.23
CA GLU A 189 -7.68 6.31 0.15
C GLU A 189 -8.69 5.21 0.51
N ARG A 190 -9.65 4.91 -0.37
CA ARG A 190 -10.61 3.82 -0.17
C ARG A 190 -9.91 2.47 -0.02
N ALA A 191 -8.87 2.22 -0.83
CA ALA A 191 -8.11 0.97 -0.76
C ALA A 191 -7.22 0.88 0.50
N LEU A 192 -6.67 2.00 0.96
CA LEU A 192 -5.79 2.02 2.13
C LEU A 192 -6.54 1.97 3.47
N ARG A 193 -7.78 2.45 3.56
CA ARG A 193 -8.56 2.43 4.82
C ARG A 193 -8.70 1.03 5.42
N PRO A 194 -9.17 -0.01 4.70
CA PRO A 194 -9.22 -1.38 5.23
C PRO A 194 -7.82 -1.92 5.57
N THR A 195 -6.82 -1.59 4.74
CA THR A 195 -5.42 -2.01 4.95
C THR A 195 -4.88 -1.49 6.29
N VAL A 196 -5.05 -0.18 6.53
CA VAL A 196 -4.61 0.45 7.77
C VAL A 196 -5.47 -0.01 8.95
N GLY A 197 -6.78 -0.22 8.75
CA GLY A 197 -7.69 -0.76 9.76
C GLY A 197 -7.24 -2.12 10.31
N LEU A 198 -6.67 -3.00 9.47
CA LEU A 198 -6.11 -4.27 9.93
C LEU A 198 -4.83 -4.12 10.79
N ILE A 199 -4.10 -3.03 10.60
CA ILE A 199 -2.85 -2.76 11.34
C ILE A 199 -3.17 -2.01 12.64
N ALA A 200 -4.23 -1.21 12.63
CA ALA A 200 -4.67 -0.43 13.77
C ALA A 200 -5.64 -1.27 14.63
N VAL A 201 -5.20 -1.70 15.78
CA VAL A 201 -6.10 -2.30 16.77
C VAL A 201 -6.95 -1.18 17.36
N SER A 202 -8.26 -1.23 17.10
CA SER A 202 -9.19 -0.49 17.95
C SER A 202 -9.18 -1.14 19.33
N GLY A 203 -8.62 -0.42 20.30
CA GLY A 203 -8.68 -0.81 21.70
C GLY A 203 -10.10 -0.75 22.23
#